data_fc27dfde0df13b2a97610ea149dab014
#
_entry.id   fc27dfde0df13b2a97610ea149dab014
#
_cell.length_a   1.000
_cell.length_b   1.000
_cell.length_c   1.000
_cell.angle_alpha   90.00
_cell.angle_beta   90.00
_cell.angle_gamma   90.00
#
_symmetry.space_group_name_H-M   'P 1'
#
loop_
_entity.id
_entity.type
_entity.pdbx_description
1 polymer ?
#
loop_
_entity_poly.entity_id
_entity_poly.type
_entity_poly.pdbx_seq_one_letter_code
_entity_poly.pdbx_strand_id
1 'polypeptide(L)'
;KTEATGAKAEPSAKNAKLTLTANKKNAAPGEDAQTAAMKKMHPLFSMLQTIPGDGLSLVGYASVRDTAAINKLIHGHVAKQVLPSDLRLLWGAKPAEGLSKKNVYELYALKVTSADGRARMEGDVITDAKDQFDQFGRPEVSMTMNSEGAREWAALTKANVGKAIAIVLDGV
;
A
#
# COMPACT_ATOMS: atom_id res chain seq x y z
N LYS A 1 30.63 26.37 33.26
CA LYS A 1 30.39 24.98 33.74
C LYS A 1 28.91 24.81 33.91
N THR A 2 28.25 24.30 32.94
CA THR A 2 26.92 23.69 33.10
C THR A 2 26.78 22.67 31.97
N GLU A 3 26.81 21.42 32.36
CA GLU A 3 26.58 20.26 31.50
C GLU A 3 25.10 20.21 31.11
N ALA A 4 24.81 20.08 29.83
CA ALA A 4 23.49 19.76 29.32
C ALA A 4 23.48 18.32 28.86
N THR A 5 22.84 17.47 29.63
CA THR A 5 22.63 16.05 29.41
C THR A 5 21.63 15.87 28.26
N GLY A 6 22.09 15.30 27.15
CA GLY A 6 21.24 14.95 26.01
C GLY A 6 20.35 13.75 26.30
N ALA A 7 19.05 13.96 26.26
CA ALA A 7 18.07 12.89 26.33
C ALA A 7 17.95 12.19 24.95
N LYS A 8 18.39 10.95 24.90
CA LYS A 8 18.29 10.03 23.77
C LYS A 8 16.88 9.45 23.76
N ALA A 9 16.05 9.89 22.85
CA ALA A 9 14.75 9.28 22.61
C ALA A 9 14.90 8.07 21.69
N GLU A 10 14.78 6.88 22.23
CA GLU A 10 14.61 5.66 21.46
C GLU A 10 13.14 5.54 21.00
N PRO A 11 12.87 5.21 19.72
CA PRO A 11 11.52 4.85 19.30
C PRO A 11 11.22 3.40 19.72
N SER A 12 10.38 3.25 20.73
CA SER A 12 9.84 1.96 21.16
C SER A 12 8.89 1.43 20.09
N ALA A 13 9.39 0.54 19.24
CA ALA A 13 8.57 -0.29 18.37
C ALA A 13 7.81 -1.32 19.23
N LYS A 14 6.61 -0.99 19.66
CA LYS A 14 5.68 -1.97 20.22
C LYS A 14 5.12 -2.80 19.09
N ASN A 15 5.66 -4.00 18.90
CA ASN A 15 5.10 -5.07 18.11
C ASN A 15 3.67 -5.38 18.61
N ALA A 16 2.68 -4.83 17.94
CA ALA A 16 1.32 -5.29 18.06
C ALA A 16 1.20 -6.60 17.27
N LYS A 17 1.35 -7.72 17.98
CA LYS A 17 1.11 -9.07 17.47
C LYS A 17 -0.39 -9.22 17.24
N LEU A 18 -0.85 -8.91 16.02
CA LEU A 18 -2.21 -9.21 15.58
C LEU A 18 -2.35 -10.73 15.43
N THR A 19 -2.83 -11.37 16.49
CA THR A 19 -3.29 -12.75 16.45
C THR A 19 -4.62 -12.79 15.71
N LEU A 20 -4.59 -13.16 14.44
CA LEU A 20 -5.76 -13.61 13.68
C LEU A 20 -6.20 -14.95 14.29
N THR A 21 -7.08 -14.89 15.30
CA THR A 21 -7.81 -16.07 15.76
C THR A 21 -8.77 -16.48 14.66
N ALA A 22 -8.37 -17.49 13.90
CA ALA A 22 -9.29 -18.25 13.06
C ALA A 22 -10.27 -18.97 13.99
N ASN A 23 -11.44 -18.39 14.19
CA ASN A 23 -12.54 -19.03 14.90
C ASN A 23 -13.12 -20.13 14.00
N LYS A 24 -12.61 -21.34 14.15
CA LYS A 24 -13.10 -22.54 13.48
C LYS A 24 -13.81 -23.36 14.54
N LYS A 25 -15.14 -23.45 14.37
CA LYS A 25 -16.15 -24.26 15.04
C LYS A 25 -17.06 -23.46 15.99
N ASN A 26 -18.16 -23.05 15.38
CA ASN A 26 -19.54 -23.33 15.81
C ASN A 26 -20.45 -22.54 14.86
N ALA A 27 -20.72 -23.09 13.67
CA ALA A 27 -21.69 -22.55 12.73
C ALA A 27 -23.09 -22.90 13.26
N ALA A 28 -23.78 -21.91 13.80
CA ALA A 28 -25.22 -21.96 13.94
C ALA A 28 -25.89 -21.69 12.58
N PRO A 29 -27.05 -22.28 12.24
CA PRO A 29 -27.66 -22.20 10.90
C PRO A 29 -28.08 -20.79 10.45
N GLY A 30 -27.81 -19.76 11.21
CA GLY A 30 -28.11 -18.36 10.87
C GLY A 30 -26.92 -17.54 10.33
N GLU A 31 -25.69 -18.01 10.48
CA GLU A 31 -24.50 -17.25 10.06
C GLU A 31 -24.33 -17.24 8.54
N ASP A 32 -24.72 -18.29 7.85
CA ASP A 32 -24.58 -18.40 6.39
C ASP A 32 -25.48 -17.41 5.62
N ALA A 33 -26.70 -17.19 6.12
CA ALA A 33 -27.64 -16.26 5.48
C ALA A 33 -27.23 -14.78 5.69
N GLN A 34 -26.74 -14.42 6.87
CA GLN A 34 -26.23 -13.09 7.15
C GLN A 34 -24.93 -12.80 6.40
N THR A 35 -24.03 -13.77 6.35
CA THR A 35 -22.78 -13.67 5.60
C THR A 35 -23.05 -13.56 4.09
N ALA A 36 -24.02 -14.31 3.56
CA ALA A 36 -24.44 -14.22 2.17
C ALA A 36 -25.11 -12.87 1.86
N ALA A 37 -25.91 -12.34 2.76
CA ALA A 37 -26.51 -11.02 2.62
C ALA A 37 -25.45 -9.90 2.66
N MET A 38 -24.49 -9.97 3.59
CA MET A 38 -23.36 -9.03 3.63
C MET A 38 -22.49 -9.09 2.37
N LYS A 39 -22.23 -10.28 1.83
CA LYS A 39 -21.52 -10.43 0.55
C LYS A 39 -22.25 -9.77 -0.62
N LYS A 40 -23.58 -9.83 -0.64
CA LYS A 40 -24.38 -9.17 -1.68
C LYS A 40 -24.42 -7.65 -1.52
N MET A 41 -24.51 -7.16 -0.28
CA MET A 41 -24.57 -5.72 -0.01
C MET A 41 -23.20 -5.04 -0.09
N HIS A 42 -22.16 -5.73 0.36
CA HIS A 42 -20.79 -5.21 0.43
C HIS A 42 -19.77 -6.19 -0.16
N PRO A 43 -19.83 -6.45 -1.47
CA PRO A 43 -19.00 -7.48 -2.09
C PRO A 43 -17.49 -7.21 -1.93
N LEU A 44 -17.06 -5.96 -1.97
CA LEU A 44 -15.66 -5.59 -1.77
C LEU A 44 -15.19 -5.94 -0.35
N PHE A 45 -15.92 -5.52 0.66
CA PHE A 45 -15.54 -5.75 2.06
C PHE A 45 -15.63 -7.21 2.51
N SER A 46 -16.33 -8.05 1.75
CA SER A 46 -16.35 -9.49 2.02
C SER A 46 -15.06 -10.20 1.60
N MET A 47 -14.30 -9.62 0.68
CA MET A 47 -13.06 -10.16 0.11
C MET A 47 -11.81 -9.39 0.59
N LEU A 48 -11.96 -8.10 0.88
CA LEU A 48 -10.89 -7.22 1.32
C LEU A 48 -10.96 -7.05 2.85
N GLN A 49 -9.90 -7.45 3.55
CA GLN A 49 -9.74 -7.16 4.96
C GLN A 49 -9.23 -5.73 5.12
N THR A 50 -10.13 -4.81 5.39
CA THR A 50 -9.77 -3.40 5.61
C THR A 50 -9.09 -3.22 6.96
N ILE A 51 -8.16 -2.28 7.02
CA ILE A 51 -7.51 -1.84 8.25
C ILE A 51 -8.16 -0.52 8.65
N PRO A 52 -8.51 -0.33 9.93
CA PRO A 52 -8.91 0.97 10.43
C PRO A 52 -7.80 1.98 10.12
N GLY A 53 -8.16 3.07 9.44
CA GLY A 53 -7.20 4.02 8.92
C GLY A 53 -6.37 4.68 10.02
N ASP A 54 -5.07 4.50 9.94
CA ASP A 54 -4.06 5.23 10.71
C ASP A 54 -3.43 6.36 9.87
N GLY A 55 -4.10 6.76 8.79
CA GLY A 55 -3.64 7.80 7.87
C GLY A 55 -2.67 7.30 6.80
N LEU A 56 -2.42 6.00 6.73
CA LEU A 56 -1.58 5.39 5.70
C LEU A 56 -2.35 5.17 4.39
N SER A 57 -1.62 5.02 3.31
CA SER A 57 -2.17 4.72 1.98
C SER A 57 -2.69 3.29 1.82
N LEU A 58 -2.49 2.44 2.81
CA LEU A 58 -2.92 1.04 2.81
C LEU A 58 -4.42 0.95 3.08
N VAL A 59 -5.16 0.40 2.11
CA VAL A 59 -6.62 0.19 2.20
C VAL A 59 -6.95 -1.11 2.92
N GLY A 60 -6.18 -2.15 2.66
CA GLY A 60 -6.39 -3.45 3.27
C GLY A 60 -5.63 -4.58 2.58
N TYR A 61 -5.96 -5.79 2.98
CA TYR A 61 -5.32 -7.02 2.53
C TYR A 61 -6.33 -7.93 1.84
N ALA A 62 -5.89 -8.63 0.79
CA ALA A 62 -6.70 -9.66 0.17
C ALA A 62 -5.86 -10.87 -0.26
N SER A 63 -6.51 -12.05 -0.32
CA SER A 63 -5.88 -13.23 -0.89
C SER A 63 -5.66 -13.07 -2.38
N VAL A 64 -4.58 -13.62 -2.92
CA VAL A 64 -4.30 -13.65 -4.37
C VAL A 64 -5.48 -14.22 -5.18
N ARG A 65 -6.29 -15.11 -4.59
CA ARG A 65 -7.46 -15.70 -5.25
C ARG A 65 -8.58 -14.68 -5.48
N ASP A 66 -8.66 -13.67 -4.63
CA ASP A 66 -9.72 -12.67 -4.62
C ASP A 66 -9.33 -11.40 -5.40
N THR A 67 -8.06 -11.23 -5.74
CA THR A 67 -7.56 -10.02 -6.43
C THR A 67 -8.26 -9.77 -7.75
N ALA A 68 -8.51 -10.81 -8.55
CA ALA A 68 -9.21 -10.69 -9.83
C ALA A 68 -10.67 -10.22 -9.66
N ALA A 69 -11.37 -10.72 -8.62
CA ALA A 69 -12.74 -10.30 -8.33
C ALA A 69 -12.78 -8.87 -7.78
N ILE A 70 -11.84 -8.51 -6.91
CA ILE A 70 -11.68 -7.15 -6.39
C ILE A 70 -11.38 -6.19 -7.54
N ASN A 71 -10.46 -6.54 -8.46
CA ASN A 71 -10.14 -5.72 -9.63
C ASN A 71 -11.36 -5.45 -10.51
N LYS A 72 -12.22 -6.43 -10.72
CA LYS A 72 -13.48 -6.22 -11.45
C LYS A 72 -14.40 -5.21 -10.77
N LEU A 73 -14.41 -5.18 -9.43
CA LEU A 73 -15.22 -4.25 -8.68
C LEU A 73 -14.62 -2.83 -8.72
N ILE A 74 -13.34 -2.68 -8.41
CA ILE A 74 -12.68 -1.36 -8.32
C ILE A 74 -12.48 -0.67 -9.67
N HIS A 75 -12.40 -1.43 -10.77
CA HIS A 75 -12.32 -0.89 -12.13
C HIS A 75 -13.66 -0.93 -12.87
N GLY A 76 -14.71 -1.41 -12.22
CA GLY A 76 -16.06 -1.50 -12.80
C GLY A 76 -16.70 -0.11 -13.00
N HIS A 77 -17.81 -0.10 -13.77
CA HIS A 77 -18.52 1.13 -14.10
C HIS A 77 -19.02 1.89 -12.84
N VAL A 78 -19.52 1.14 -11.85
CA VAL A 78 -20.03 1.73 -10.60
C VAL A 78 -18.89 2.40 -9.81
N ALA A 79 -17.74 1.75 -9.72
CA ALA A 79 -16.58 2.31 -9.02
C ALA A 79 -16.11 3.62 -9.67
N LYS A 80 -16.10 3.69 -11.00
CA LYS A 80 -15.74 4.91 -11.75
C LYS A 80 -16.67 6.10 -11.49
N GLN A 81 -17.92 5.84 -11.08
CA GLN A 81 -18.89 6.89 -10.75
C GLN A 81 -18.79 7.36 -9.30
N VAL A 82 -18.32 6.49 -8.39
CA VAL A 82 -18.31 6.73 -6.95
C VAL A 82 -16.92 7.16 -6.45
N LEU A 83 -15.86 6.56 -7.03
CA LEU A 83 -14.49 6.85 -6.61
C LEU A 83 -13.99 8.17 -7.23
N PRO A 84 -13.20 8.95 -6.49
CA PRO A 84 -12.57 10.15 -7.02
C PRO A 84 -11.71 9.84 -8.25
N SER A 85 -11.70 10.73 -9.23
CA SER A 85 -10.97 10.55 -10.49
C SER A 85 -9.45 10.55 -10.31
N ASP A 86 -8.97 11.18 -9.24
CA ASP A 86 -7.56 11.24 -8.85
C ASP A 86 -7.09 10.05 -7.99
N LEU A 87 -8.00 9.12 -7.67
CA LEU A 87 -7.68 7.90 -6.94
C LEU A 87 -7.23 6.78 -7.89
N ARG A 88 -6.12 6.13 -7.54
CA ARG A 88 -5.69 4.87 -8.12
C ARG A 88 -5.53 3.83 -7.02
N LEU A 89 -6.07 2.64 -7.25
CA LEU A 89 -5.94 1.51 -6.34
C LEU A 89 -5.00 0.50 -6.99
N LEU A 90 -3.87 0.24 -6.36
CA LEU A 90 -2.83 -0.66 -6.87
C LEU A 90 -2.44 -1.70 -5.81
N TRP A 91 -2.06 -2.88 -6.26
CA TRP A 91 -1.56 -3.94 -5.41
C TRP A 91 -0.07 -3.77 -5.15
N GLY A 92 0.37 -4.16 -3.96
CA GLY A 92 1.79 -4.27 -3.67
C GLY A 92 2.46 -5.35 -4.52
N ALA A 93 3.70 -5.10 -4.95
CA ALA A 93 4.47 -6.01 -5.79
C ALA A 93 4.82 -7.34 -5.11
N LYS A 94 4.86 -7.35 -3.78
CA LYS A 94 5.20 -8.53 -2.97
C LYS A 94 4.05 -8.92 -2.06
N PRO A 95 3.93 -10.21 -1.70
CA PRO A 95 3.02 -10.62 -0.65
C PRO A 95 3.35 -9.90 0.67
N ALA A 96 2.31 -9.58 1.43
CA ALA A 96 2.46 -8.93 2.73
C ALA A 96 3.28 -9.80 3.70
N GLU A 97 4.30 -9.21 4.29
CA GLU A 97 5.18 -9.88 5.24
C GLU A 97 4.52 -9.94 6.64
N GLY A 98 4.85 -10.98 7.39
CA GLY A 98 4.37 -11.13 8.79
C GLY A 98 2.94 -11.64 8.95
N LEU A 99 2.21 -11.90 7.88
CA LEU A 99 0.91 -12.55 7.95
C LEU A 99 1.05 -14.08 7.91
N SER A 100 0.28 -14.77 8.76
CA SER A 100 0.29 -16.25 8.85
C SER A 100 -0.17 -16.95 7.57
N LYS A 101 -0.83 -16.24 6.66
CA LYS A 101 -1.27 -16.73 5.35
C LYS A 101 -0.29 -16.29 4.27
N LYS A 102 0.32 -17.25 3.60
CA LYS A 102 1.08 -17.02 2.37
C LYS A 102 0.13 -16.55 1.26
N ASN A 103 0.60 -15.67 0.35
CA ASN A 103 -0.14 -15.15 -0.80
C ASN A 103 -1.29 -14.18 -0.45
N VAL A 104 -1.08 -13.31 0.51
CA VAL A 104 -1.92 -12.15 0.79
C VAL A 104 -1.20 -10.91 0.26
N TYR A 105 -1.92 -10.09 -0.50
CA TYR A 105 -1.40 -8.86 -1.08
C TYR A 105 -2.04 -7.64 -0.45
N GLU A 106 -1.30 -6.56 -0.41
CA GLU A 106 -1.69 -5.25 0.10
C GLU A 106 -2.31 -4.43 -1.02
N LEU A 107 -3.46 -3.80 -0.75
CA LEU A 107 -4.09 -2.86 -1.67
C LEU A 107 -3.84 -1.44 -1.18
N TYR A 108 -3.24 -0.62 -2.03
CA TYR A 108 -2.89 0.75 -1.73
C TYR A 108 -3.77 1.75 -2.49
N ALA A 109 -4.11 2.85 -1.81
CA ALA A 109 -4.75 4.01 -2.40
C ALA A 109 -3.69 5.07 -2.73
N LEU A 110 -3.55 5.38 -3.99
CA LEU A 110 -2.61 6.40 -4.49
C LEU A 110 -3.38 7.59 -5.02
N LYS A 111 -2.91 8.79 -4.68
CA LYS A 111 -3.43 10.02 -5.23
C LYS A 111 -2.60 10.44 -6.44
N VAL A 112 -3.26 10.55 -7.58
CA VAL A 112 -2.67 11.13 -8.79
C VAL A 112 -2.83 12.65 -8.74
N THR A 113 -1.72 13.37 -8.81
CA THR A 113 -1.73 14.83 -8.68
C THR A 113 -1.66 15.56 -10.02
N SER A 114 -1.40 14.85 -11.12
CA SER A 114 -1.38 15.39 -12.48
C SER A 114 -2.78 15.42 -13.09
N ALA A 115 -3.08 16.46 -13.87
CA ALA A 115 -4.37 16.62 -14.51
C ALA A 115 -4.65 15.59 -15.61
N ASP A 116 -3.62 15.03 -16.22
CA ASP A 116 -3.68 14.02 -17.28
C ASP A 116 -3.77 12.57 -16.74
N GLY A 117 -3.74 12.40 -15.43
CA GLY A 117 -3.81 11.09 -14.78
C GLY A 117 -2.53 10.27 -14.84
N ARG A 118 -1.42 10.85 -15.34
CA ARG A 118 -0.11 10.20 -15.39
C ARG A 118 0.66 10.36 -14.09
N ALA A 119 1.73 9.61 -13.94
CA ALA A 119 2.69 9.85 -12.87
C ALA A 119 3.35 11.22 -13.09
N ARG A 120 3.66 11.92 -11.99
CA ARG A 120 4.37 13.19 -12.06
C ARG A 120 5.78 13.05 -12.63
N MET A 121 6.38 11.89 -12.40
CA MET A 121 7.66 11.49 -13.00
C MET A 121 7.48 10.16 -13.69
N GLU A 122 7.99 10.02 -14.89
CA GLU A 122 7.99 8.78 -15.66
C GLU A 122 9.42 8.23 -15.76
N GLY A 123 9.56 7.02 -16.29
CA GLY A 123 10.86 6.34 -16.36
C GLY A 123 11.89 6.96 -17.30
N ASP A 124 11.49 7.87 -18.19
CA ASP A 124 12.33 8.58 -19.15
C ASP A 124 13.39 9.49 -18.49
N VAL A 125 13.15 9.91 -17.25
CA VAL A 125 14.13 10.70 -16.48
C VAL A 125 15.22 9.83 -15.83
N ILE A 126 15.05 8.50 -15.80
CA ILE A 126 16.03 7.56 -15.25
C ILE A 126 17.09 7.27 -16.29
N THR A 127 18.34 7.60 -16.00
CA THR A 127 19.48 7.41 -16.92
C THR A 127 20.27 6.13 -16.63
N ASP A 128 20.23 5.64 -15.41
CA ASP A 128 20.90 4.41 -14.99
C ASP A 128 20.22 3.82 -13.76
N ALA A 129 20.22 2.49 -13.64
CA ALA A 129 19.73 1.77 -12.48
C ALA A 129 20.59 0.53 -12.25
N LYS A 130 21.07 0.35 -11.02
CA LYS A 130 21.95 -0.75 -10.63
C LYS A 130 21.48 -1.37 -9.32
N ASP A 131 21.58 -2.69 -9.26
CA ASP A 131 21.52 -3.42 -8.00
C ASP A 131 22.88 -3.32 -7.30
N GLN A 132 22.86 -3.07 -6.00
CA GLN A 132 24.06 -3.02 -5.17
C GLN A 132 23.74 -3.42 -3.74
N PHE A 133 24.74 -3.48 -2.88
CA PHE A 133 24.56 -3.71 -1.47
C PHE A 133 24.86 -2.43 -0.68
N ASP A 134 24.04 -2.15 0.32
CA ASP A 134 24.30 -1.06 1.25
C ASP A 134 25.50 -1.39 2.18
N GLN A 135 25.90 -0.43 2.98
CA GLN A 135 26.99 -0.58 3.95
C GLN A 135 26.77 -1.69 4.99
N PHE A 136 25.56 -2.22 5.11
CA PHE A 136 25.17 -3.32 6.00
C PHE A 136 25.01 -4.65 5.26
N GLY A 137 25.35 -4.72 3.97
CA GLY A 137 25.22 -5.91 3.13
C GLY A 137 23.78 -6.25 2.72
N ARG A 138 22.84 -5.29 2.80
CA ARG A 138 21.46 -5.49 2.34
C ARG A 138 21.33 -5.09 0.88
N PRO A 139 20.57 -5.85 0.07
CA PRO A 139 20.37 -5.49 -1.34
C PRO A 139 19.59 -4.18 -1.44
N GLU A 140 20.08 -3.28 -2.28
CA GLU A 140 19.43 -2.02 -2.63
C GLU A 140 19.48 -1.78 -4.14
N VAL A 141 18.63 -0.89 -4.64
CA VAL A 141 18.67 -0.42 -6.03
C VAL A 141 19.07 1.05 -6.02
N SER A 142 20.17 1.36 -6.68
CA SER A 142 20.62 2.72 -6.92
C SER A 142 20.11 3.20 -8.28
N MET A 143 19.49 4.37 -8.31
CA MET A 143 19.00 4.99 -9.54
C MET A 143 19.64 6.35 -9.76
N THR A 144 20.06 6.61 -11.01
CA THR A 144 20.57 7.90 -11.44
C THR A 144 19.54 8.57 -12.36
N MET A 145 19.30 9.83 -12.13
CA MET A 145 18.34 10.63 -12.90
C MET A 145 19.07 11.72 -13.69
N ASN A 146 18.45 12.15 -14.78
CA ASN A 146 18.90 13.36 -15.47
C ASN A 146 18.64 14.61 -14.59
N SER A 147 19.13 15.77 -15.02
CA SER A 147 19.05 17.01 -14.23
C SER A 147 17.61 17.49 -13.99
N GLU A 148 16.70 17.19 -14.90
CA GLU A 148 15.27 17.52 -14.77
C GLU A 148 14.60 16.61 -13.76
N GLY A 149 14.76 15.29 -13.90
CA GLY A 149 14.24 14.30 -12.96
C GLY A 149 14.76 14.52 -11.54
N ALA A 150 16.05 14.83 -11.39
CA ALA A 150 16.62 15.11 -10.08
C ALA A 150 15.97 16.33 -9.39
N ARG A 151 15.67 17.40 -10.15
CA ARG A 151 14.97 18.58 -9.62
C ARG A 151 13.52 18.27 -9.27
N GLU A 152 12.82 17.53 -10.13
CA GLU A 152 11.44 17.13 -9.86
C GLU A 152 11.34 16.19 -8.67
N TRP A 153 12.24 15.22 -8.57
CA TRP A 153 12.33 14.31 -7.43
C TRP A 153 12.55 15.07 -6.13
N ALA A 154 13.49 16.01 -6.12
CA ALA A 154 13.75 16.86 -4.95
C ALA A 154 12.52 17.70 -4.55
N ALA A 155 11.80 18.26 -5.53
CA ALA A 155 10.58 19.03 -5.27
C ALA A 155 9.45 18.14 -4.74
N LEU A 156 9.28 16.96 -5.32
CA LEU A 156 8.26 15.97 -4.93
C LEU A 156 8.50 15.48 -3.50
N THR A 157 9.72 15.07 -3.18
CA THR A 157 10.08 14.56 -1.86
C THR A 157 9.99 15.65 -0.80
N LYS A 158 10.44 16.87 -1.11
CA LYS A 158 10.31 18.03 -0.21
C LYS A 158 8.86 18.35 0.12
N ALA A 159 7.96 18.30 -0.87
CA ALA A 159 6.53 18.58 -0.68
C ALA A 159 5.79 17.48 0.09
N ASN A 160 6.36 16.29 0.18
CA ASN A 160 5.74 15.12 0.79
C ASN A 160 6.51 14.56 1.99
N VAL A 161 7.29 15.39 2.67
CA VAL A 161 7.95 15.00 3.92
C VAL A 161 6.92 14.51 4.93
N GLY A 162 7.16 13.32 5.50
CA GLY A 162 6.22 12.64 6.41
C GLY A 162 5.05 11.94 5.75
N LYS A 163 4.98 11.93 4.40
CA LYS A 163 3.97 11.20 3.62
C LYS A 163 4.64 10.10 2.79
N ALA A 164 3.87 9.07 2.45
CA ALA A 164 4.34 8.02 1.55
C ALA A 164 4.33 8.50 0.08
N ILE A 165 5.37 8.13 -0.65
CA ILE A 165 5.49 8.29 -2.11
C ILE A 165 5.58 6.88 -2.69
N ALA A 166 4.76 6.59 -3.70
CA ALA A 166 4.79 5.31 -4.39
C ALA A 166 5.68 5.37 -5.63
N ILE A 167 6.45 4.31 -5.83
CA ILE A 167 7.12 4.01 -7.10
C ILE A 167 6.34 2.85 -7.71
N VAL A 168 5.82 3.06 -8.92
CA VAL A 168 4.97 2.10 -9.62
C VAL A 168 5.75 1.55 -10.81
N LEU A 169 5.89 0.23 -10.88
CA LEU A 169 6.52 -0.48 -11.97
C LEU A 169 5.49 -1.44 -12.57
N ASP A 170 5.26 -1.34 -13.89
CA ASP A 170 4.32 -2.21 -14.63
C ASP A 170 2.90 -2.30 -14.02
N GLY A 171 2.48 -1.26 -13.30
CA GLY A 171 1.14 -1.19 -12.70
C GLY A 171 1.01 -1.83 -11.32
N VAL A 172 2.12 -2.14 -10.67
CA VAL A 172 2.22 -2.64 -9.29
C VAL A 172 3.14 -1.77 -8.44
#